data_28af43b1e08f8be507e1aecf57e10cc8
#
_entry.id   28af43b1e08f8be507e1aecf57e10cc8
#
_cell.length_a   1.000
_cell.length_b   1.000
_cell.length_c   1.000
_cell.angle_alpha   90.00
_cell.angle_beta   90.00
_cell.angle_gamma   90.00
#
_symmetry.space_group_name_H-M   'P 1'
#
loop_
_entity.id
_entity.type
_entity.pdbx_description
1 polymer ?
#
loop_
_entity_poly.entity_id
_entity_poly.type
_entity_poly.pdbx_seq_one_letter_code
_entity_poly.pdbx_strand_id
1 'polypeptide(L)'
;MQIDNPERGFSYKFDGPLDLRLDPQKGVPASERLREMSRDEIAGMLIENADELYAEEIAKAISIQQKKKPIRTTTDLREVIEKALTFLPKAEQKEAVKKSSQRSFQALRIDVNSEYEVLESFLESLPDILAPGGRVAILTFHSGEDRLVKKSFQRFYKEGIYEDIAKNVIRPSAEECNRNSRAHSTKMRWAIRK
;
A
#
# COMPACT_ATOMS: atom_id res chain seq x y z
N MET A 1 -6.61 -15.70 5.63
CA MET A 1 -6.18 -14.27 5.78
C MET A 1 -6.91 -13.43 4.74
N GLN A 2 -6.95 -12.10 4.89
CA GLN A 2 -7.73 -11.19 4.03
C GLN A 2 -7.40 -11.33 2.54
N ILE A 3 -6.12 -11.44 2.17
CA ILE A 3 -5.64 -11.58 0.78
C ILE A 3 -6.11 -12.89 0.12
N ASP A 4 -6.40 -13.90 0.90
CA ASP A 4 -6.77 -15.23 0.38
C ASP A 4 -8.29 -15.40 0.22
N ASN A 5 -9.09 -14.40 0.63
CA ASN A 5 -10.54 -14.40 0.45
C ASN A 5 -10.92 -13.49 -0.75
N PRO A 6 -11.39 -14.06 -1.88
CA PRO A 6 -11.78 -13.27 -3.05
C PRO A 6 -12.88 -12.25 -2.78
N GLU A 7 -13.83 -12.56 -1.89
CA GLU A 7 -14.95 -11.68 -1.54
C GLU A 7 -14.54 -10.35 -0.89
N ARG A 8 -13.29 -10.28 -0.41
CA ARG A 8 -12.72 -9.07 0.20
C ARG A 8 -12.04 -8.14 -0.80
N GLY A 9 -11.84 -8.58 -2.05
CA GLY A 9 -11.26 -7.79 -3.13
C GLY A 9 -9.77 -7.43 -3.00
N PHE A 10 -9.03 -8.01 -2.05
CA PHE A 10 -7.61 -7.70 -1.81
C PHE A 10 -6.66 -8.25 -2.85
N SER A 11 -7.11 -9.11 -3.74
CA SER A 11 -6.26 -9.75 -4.74
C SER A 11 -6.78 -9.51 -6.16
N TYR A 12 -5.93 -8.95 -7.01
CA TYR A 12 -6.19 -8.81 -8.45
C TYR A 12 -6.17 -10.14 -9.22
N LYS A 13 -5.81 -11.26 -8.56
CA LYS A 13 -5.71 -12.59 -9.19
C LYS A 13 -7.04 -13.33 -9.28
N PHE A 14 -7.98 -12.99 -8.42
CA PHE A 14 -9.29 -13.61 -8.32
C PHE A 14 -10.37 -12.55 -8.57
N ASP A 15 -11.46 -12.95 -9.21
CA ASP A 15 -12.61 -12.08 -9.34
C ASP A 15 -13.36 -11.96 -8.01
N GLY A 16 -13.81 -10.75 -7.71
CA GLY A 16 -14.56 -10.44 -6.51
C GLY A 16 -14.92 -8.97 -6.46
N PRO A 17 -15.75 -8.54 -5.50
CA PRO A 17 -16.10 -7.14 -5.36
C PRO A 17 -14.84 -6.29 -5.09
N LEU A 18 -14.75 -5.13 -5.72
CA LEU A 18 -13.66 -4.17 -5.47
C LEU A 18 -13.95 -3.38 -4.19
N ASP A 19 -13.77 -4.04 -3.04
CA ASP A 19 -14.06 -3.48 -1.72
C ASP A 19 -12.80 -2.91 -1.04
N LEU A 20 -11.81 -3.72 -0.73
CA LEU A 20 -10.52 -3.40 -0.10
C LEU A 20 -10.59 -2.86 1.34
N ARG A 21 -11.77 -2.71 1.95
CA ARG A 21 -11.88 -2.27 3.33
C ARG A 21 -11.39 -3.33 4.32
N LEU A 22 -10.62 -2.94 5.31
CA LEU A 22 -10.23 -3.81 6.42
C LEU A 22 -11.43 -4.15 7.32
N ASP A 23 -12.27 -3.15 7.57
CA ASP A 23 -13.56 -3.31 8.24
C ASP A 23 -14.71 -3.04 7.25
N PRO A 24 -15.42 -4.08 6.76
CA PRO A 24 -16.51 -3.92 5.79
C PRO A 24 -17.70 -3.09 6.30
N GLN A 25 -17.80 -2.89 7.60
CA GLN A 25 -18.88 -2.10 8.22
C GLN A 25 -18.56 -0.60 8.26
N LYS A 26 -17.32 -0.19 7.95
CA LYS A 26 -16.87 1.20 8.02
C LYS A 26 -16.33 1.68 6.68
N GLY A 27 -16.48 2.99 6.45
CA GLY A 27 -15.94 3.64 5.27
C GLY A 27 -16.63 3.26 3.96
N VAL A 28 -16.03 3.65 2.86
CA VAL A 28 -16.54 3.50 1.50
C VAL A 28 -15.71 2.45 0.76
N PRO A 29 -16.33 1.48 0.06
CA PRO A 29 -15.57 0.50 -0.71
C PRO A 29 -14.79 1.15 -1.87
N ALA A 30 -13.70 0.54 -2.29
CA ALA A 30 -12.82 1.08 -3.34
C ALA A 30 -13.54 1.36 -4.67
N SER A 31 -14.55 0.56 -5.03
CA SER A 31 -15.37 0.79 -6.22
C SER A 31 -16.13 2.12 -6.17
N GLU A 32 -16.69 2.48 -5.02
CA GLU A 32 -17.38 3.75 -4.80
C GLU A 32 -16.37 4.91 -4.69
N ARG A 33 -15.28 4.70 -3.97
CA ARG A 33 -14.20 5.67 -3.85
C ARG A 33 -13.66 6.10 -5.22
N LEU A 34 -13.36 5.14 -6.11
CA LEU A 34 -12.93 5.41 -7.48
C LEU A 34 -13.99 6.16 -8.31
N ARG A 35 -15.27 5.98 -8.01
CA ARG A 35 -16.35 6.68 -8.71
C ARG A 35 -16.42 8.17 -8.35
N GLU A 36 -16.05 8.50 -7.12
CA GLU A 36 -16.09 9.87 -6.59
C GLU A 36 -14.84 10.69 -6.96
N MET A 37 -13.70 10.02 -7.18
CA MET A 37 -12.44 10.68 -7.47
C MET A 37 -12.39 11.23 -8.91
N SER A 38 -11.83 12.43 -9.04
CA SER A 38 -11.39 12.97 -10.32
C SER A 38 -10.18 12.20 -10.86
N ARG A 39 -9.86 12.39 -12.15
CA ARG A 39 -8.67 11.80 -12.77
C ARG A 39 -7.38 12.17 -12.02
N ASP A 40 -7.24 13.44 -11.65
CA ASP A 40 -6.02 13.95 -11.03
C ASP A 40 -5.86 13.41 -9.59
N GLU A 41 -6.95 13.25 -8.86
CA GLU A 41 -6.96 12.59 -7.55
C GLU A 41 -6.57 11.11 -7.66
N ILE A 42 -7.06 10.38 -8.68
CA ILE A 42 -6.66 9.00 -8.93
C ILE A 42 -5.17 8.91 -9.23
N ALA A 43 -4.65 9.78 -10.11
CA ALA A 43 -3.23 9.80 -10.44
C ALA A 43 -2.37 10.12 -9.20
N GLY A 44 -2.75 11.13 -8.42
CA GLY A 44 -2.09 11.49 -7.16
C GLY A 44 -2.04 10.33 -6.18
N MET A 45 -3.18 9.68 -5.92
CA MET A 45 -3.28 8.51 -5.05
C MET A 45 -2.37 7.36 -5.50
N LEU A 46 -2.31 7.07 -6.82
CA LEU A 46 -1.47 6.02 -7.37
C LEU A 46 0.03 6.33 -7.20
N ILE A 47 0.43 7.59 -7.37
CA ILE A 47 1.81 8.04 -7.19
C ILE A 47 2.19 8.01 -5.70
N GLU A 48 1.40 8.67 -4.86
CA GLU A 48 1.73 8.88 -3.45
C GLU A 48 1.73 7.58 -2.63
N ASN A 49 0.75 6.70 -2.89
CA ASN A 49 0.58 5.47 -2.11
C ASN A 49 1.41 4.29 -2.62
N ALA A 50 1.80 4.27 -3.91
CA ALA A 50 2.44 3.08 -4.47
C ALA A 50 3.58 3.36 -5.46
N ASP A 51 4.02 4.60 -5.63
CA ASP A 51 5.05 4.98 -6.61
C ASP A 51 4.74 4.39 -8.01
N GLU A 52 3.45 4.48 -8.48
CA GLU A 52 3.01 3.90 -9.75
C GLU A 52 3.58 4.70 -10.94
N LEU A 53 4.30 4.00 -11.82
CA LEU A 53 5.01 4.64 -12.94
C LEU A 53 4.08 5.12 -14.05
N TYR A 54 2.94 4.45 -14.23
CA TYR A 54 1.95 4.73 -15.28
C TYR A 54 0.66 5.31 -14.69
N ALA A 55 0.79 6.09 -13.61
CA ALA A 55 -0.34 6.61 -12.86
C ALA A 55 -1.28 7.46 -13.72
N GLU A 56 -0.74 8.30 -14.62
CA GLU A 56 -1.52 9.16 -15.50
C GLU A 56 -2.33 8.37 -16.53
N GLU A 57 -1.71 7.37 -17.15
CA GLU A 57 -2.35 6.52 -18.15
C GLU A 57 -3.46 5.67 -17.50
N ILE A 58 -3.17 5.12 -16.32
CA ILE A 58 -4.12 4.31 -15.57
C ILE A 58 -5.28 5.19 -15.07
N ALA A 59 -5.03 6.34 -14.48
CA ALA A 59 -6.05 7.27 -14.02
C ALA A 59 -6.97 7.74 -15.17
N LYS A 60 -6.38 8.06 -16.33
CA LYS A 60 -7.13 8.38 -17.55
C LYS A 60 -8.04 7.22 -17.97
N ALA A 61 -7.52 6.00 -17.99
CA ALA A 61 -8.29 4.82 -18.39
C ALA A 61 -9.43 4.53 -17.40
N ILE A 62 -9.18 4.65 -16.09
CA ILE A 62 -10.19 4.52 -15.04
C ILE A 62 -11.30 5.55 -15.24
N SER A 63 -10.96 6.84 -15.41
CA SER A 63 -11.94 7.92 -15.63
C SER A 63 -12.79 7.71 -16.88
N ILE A 64 -12.18 7.24 -17.97
CA ILE A 64 -12.92 6.91 -19.20
C ILE A 64 -13.86 5.72 -18.99
N GLN A 65 -13.38 4.68 -18.30
CA GLN A 65 -14.18 3.49 -18.03
C GLN A 65 -15.37 3.80 -17.11
N GLN A 66 -15.17 4.60 -16.06
CA GLN A 66 -16.22 4.99 -15.11
C GLN A 66 -17.38 5.73 -15.78
N LYS A 67 -17.10 6.53 -16.82
CA LYS A 67 -18.15 7.21 -17.63
C LYS A 67 -18.98 6.26 -18.49
N LYS A 68 -18.43 5.09 -18.86
CA LYS A 68 -19.08 4.08 -19.68
C LYS A 68 -19.82 3.03 -18.85
N LYS A 69 -19.08 2.45 -17.91
CA LYS A 69 -19.55 1.40 -17.01
C LYS A 69 -18.75 1.48 -15.72
N PRO A 70 -19.39 1.55 -14.55
CA PRO A 70 -18.69 1.55 -13.27
C PRO A 70 -17.76 0.33 -13.09
N ILE A 71 -16.59 0.55 -12.54
CA ILE A 71 -15.66 -0.49 -12.14
C ILE A 71 -16.12 -1.03 -10.80
N ARG A 72 -16.59 -2.28 -10.75
CA ARG A 72 -17.18 -2.89 -9.56
C ARG A 72 -16.40 -4.08 -9.02
N THR A 73 -15.60 -4.72 -9.87
CA THR A 73 -14.87 -5.93 -9.49
C THR A 73 -13.37 -5.75 -9.66
N THR A 74 -12.63 -6.64 -9.01
CA THR A 74 -11.17 -6.72 -9.14
C THR A 74 -10.75 -7.00 -10.58
N THR A 75 -11.54 -7.80 -11.30
CA THR A 75 -11.32 -8.09 -12.73
C THR A 75 -11.56 -6.85 -13.58
N ASP A 76 -12.66 -6.10 -13.34
CA ASP A 76 -12.93 -4.84 -14.06
C ASP A 76 -11.72 -3.89 -13.97
N LEU A 77 -11.18 -3.68 -12.76
CA LEU A 77 -10.02 -2.80 -12.56
C LEU A 77 -8.76 -3.33 -13.26
N ARG A 78 -8.49 -4.62 -13.14
CA ARG A 78 -7.33 -5.23 -13.81
C ARG A 78 -7.41 -5.08 -15.33
N GLU A 79 -8.58 -5.29 -15.94
CA GLU A 79 -8.78 -5.11 -17.38
C GLU A 79 -8.56 -3.65 -17.81
N VAL A 80 -8.97 -2.68 -16.99
CA VAL A 80 -8.72 -1.26 -17.26
C VAL A 80 -7.23 -0.97 -17.24
N ILE A 81 -6.49 -1.50 -16.26
CA ILE A 81 -5.02 -1.35 -16.19
C ILE A 81 -4.35 -2.00 -17.41
N GLU A 82 -4.79 -3.20 -17.81
CA GLU A 82 -4.26 -3.88 -19.00
C GLU A 82 -4.46 -3.05 -20.26
N LYS A 83 -5.66 -2.50 -20.47
CA LYS A 83 -5.97 -1.61 -21.59
C LYS A 83 -5.17 -0.31 -21.56
N ALA A 84 -4.92 0.24 -20.36
CA ALA A 84 -4.13 1.45 -20.18
C ALA A 84 -2.68 1.30 -20.66
N LEU A 85 -2.13 0.08 -20.56
CA LEU A 85 -0.72 -0.21 -20.84
C LEU A 85 -0.48 -0.85 -22.22
N THR A 86 -1.46 -0.85 -23.12
CA THR A 86 -1.33 -1.42 -24.48
C THR A 86 -0.34 -0.67 -25.36
N PHE A 87 0.05 0.55 -25.01
CA PHE A 87 1.05 1.34 -25.73
C PHE A 87 2.49 0.81 -25.53
N LEU A 88 2.73 -0.02 -24.50
CA LEU A 88 4.03 -0.63 -24.25
C LEU A 88 4.34 -1.75 -25.26
N PRO A 89 5.62 -2.04 -25.52
CA PRO A 89 6.03 -3.18 -26.32
C PRO A 89 5.46 -4.50 -25.76
N LYS A 90 4.98 -5.40 -26.61
CA LYS A 90 4.35 -6.67 -26.19
C LYS A 90 5.19 -7.49 -25.20
N ALA A 91 6.52 -7.46 -25.36
CA ALA A 91 7.44 -8.16 -24.45
C ALA A 91 7.40 -7.63 -23.01
N GLU A 92 7.07 -6.35 -22.82
CA GLU A 92 7.06 -5.69 -21.53
C GLU A 92 5.67 -5.66 -20.89
N GLN A 93 4.59 -5.72 -21.69
CA GLN A 93 3.21 -5.53 -21.23
C GLN A 93 2.85 -6.47 -20.07
N LYS A 94 3.15 -7.76 -20.18
CA LYS A 94 2.77 -8.76 -19.17
C LYS A 94 3.33 -8.42 -17.77
N GLU A 95 4.60 -8.04 -17.71
CA GLU A 95 5.24 -7.70 -16.44
C GLU A 95 4.79 -6.32 -15.94
N ALA A 96 4.62 -5.34 -16.84
CA ALA A 96 4.10 -4.03 -16.52
C ALA A 96 2.68 -4.12 -15.94
N VAL A 97 1.76 -4.81 -16.60
CA VAL A 97 0.38 -5.03 -16.12
C VAL A 97 0.37 -5.69 -14.75
N LYS A 98 1.21 -6.73 -14.54
CA LYS A 98 1.33 -7.39 -13.24
C LYS A 98 1.77 -6.41 -12.14
N LYS A 99 2.83 -5.64 -12.38
CA LYS A 99 3.36 -4.67 -11.40
C LYS A 99 2.38 -3.53 -11.14
N SER A 100 1.80 -2.97 -12.20
CA SER A 100 0.83 -1.88 -12.04
C SER A 100 -0.46 -2.34 -11.38
N SER A 101 -0.92 -3.58 -11.63
CA SER A 101 -2.03 -4.15 -10.87
C SER A 101 -1.69 -4.25 -9.37
N GLN A 102 -0.51 -4.76 -9.01
CA GLN A 102 -0.08 -4.84 -7.61
C GLN A 102 -0.06 -3.46 -6.95
N ARG A 103 0.52 -2.45 -7.61
CA ARG A 103 0.63 -1.08 -7.09
C ARG A 103 -0.72 -0.38 -7.00
N SER A 104 -1.57 -0.51 -8.01
CA SER A 104 -2.89 0.11 -8.01
C SER A 104 -3.79 -0.45 -6.90
N PHE A 105 -3.78 -1.77 -6.69
CA PHE A 105 -4.52 -2.40 -5.58
C PHE A 105 -3.94 -2.00 -4.22
N GLN A 106 -2.61 -1.90 -4.09
CA GLN A 106 -1.97 -1.37 -2.90
C GLN A 106 -2.37 0.08 -2.65
N ALA A 107 -2.30 0.94 -3.65
CA ALA A 107 -2.64 2.36 -3.53
C ALA A 107 -4.08 2.58 -3.07
N LEU A 108 -5.02 1.87 -3.69
CA LEU A 108 -6.44 1.90 -3.30
C LEU A 108 -6.68 1.37 -1.89
N ARG A 109 -5.99 0.30 -1.49
CA ARG A 109 -6.10 -0.24 -0.13
C ARG A 109 -5.65 0.78 0.91
N ILE A 110 -4.52 1.41 0.66
CA ILE A 110 -3.99 2.47 1.54
C ILE A 110 -4.97 3.63 1.65
N ASP A 111 -5.52 4.11 0.52
CA ASP A 111 -6.49 5.22 0.48
C ASP A 111 -7.79 4.87 1.23
N VAL A 112 -8.41 3.74 0.90
CA VAL A 112 -9.70 3.31 1.49
C VAL A 112 -9.63 3.10 3.00
N ASN A 113 -8.46 2.69 3.52
CA ASN A 113 -8.27 2.40 4.94
C ASN A 113 -7.49 3.49 5.69
N SER A 114 -7.12 4.58 5.03
CA SER A 114 -6.27 5.65 5.59
C SER A 114 -5.03 5.07 6.29
N GLU A 115 -4.36 4.10 5.64
CA GLU A 115 -3.31 3.30 6.31
C GLU A 115 -2.12 4.17 6.73
N TYR A 116 -1.77 5.19 5.94
CA TYR A 116 -0.65 6.08 6.27
C TYR A 116 -0.98 7.01 7.41
N GLU A 117 -2.17 7.60 7.42
CA GLU A 117 -2.64 8.50 8.49
C GLU A 117 -2.73 7.75 9.83
N VAL A 118 -3.23 6.50 9.79
CA VAL A 118 -3.30 5.65 10.99
C VAL A 118 -1.90 5.30 11.49
N LEU A 119 -0.98 4.94 10.58
CA LEU A 119 0.40 4.64 10.93
C LEU A 119 1.12 5.87 11.49
N GLU A 120 0.95 7.04 10.90
CA GLU A 120 1.53 8.30 11.38
C GLU A 120 1.00 8.64 12.78
N SER A 121 -0.31 8.58 12.98
CA SER A 121 -0.92 8.82 14.29
C SER A 121 -0.38 7.87 15.36
N PHE A 122 -0.24 6.58 15.02
CA PHE A 122 0.37 5.60 15.91
C PHE A 122 1.83 5.94 16.24
N LEU A 123 2.64 6.28 15.22
CA LEU A 123 4.04 6.64 15.40
C LEU A 123 4.22 7.89 16.28
N GLU A 124 3.34 8.88 16.14
CA GLU A 124 3.33 10.09 16.99
C GLU A 124 3.02 9.76 18.46
N SER A 125 2.14 8.80 18.71
CA SER A 125 1.74 8.42 20.09
C SER A 125 2.76 7.52 20.80
N LEU A 126 3.68 6.87 20.07
CA LEU A 126 4.64 5.91 20.65
C LEU A 126 5.52 6.48 21.78
N PRO A 127 6.06 7.71 21.68
CA PRO A 127 6.86 8.29 22.78
C PRO A 127 6.13 8.36 24.11
N ASP A 128 4.81 8.57 24.08
CA ASP A 128 3.99 8.72 25.29
C ASP A 128 3.53 7.36 25.86
N ILE A 129 3.47 6.35 25.01
CA ILE A 129 3.02 5.00 25.38
C ILE A 129 4.18 4.15 25.93
N LEU A 130 5.40 4.36 25.41
CA LEU A 130 6.57 3.60 25.82
C LEU A 130 7.13 4.13 27.14
N ALA A 131 7.30 3.25 28.11
CA ALA A 131 8.06 3.58 29.33
C ALA A 131 9.54 3.86 29.00
N PRO A 132 10.28 4.59 29.87
CA PRO A 132 11.73 4.73 29.75
C PRO A 132 12.42 3.35 29.61
N GLY A 133 13.33 3.20 28.67
CA GLY A 133 13.96 1.92 28.30
C GLY A 133 13.06 0.97 27.51
N GLY A 134 11.80 1.32 27.28
CA GLY A 134 10.85 0.56 26.48
C GLY A 134 11.30 0.42 25.03
N ARG A 135 11.01 -0.72 24.43
CA ARG A 135 11.41 -1.05 23.06
C ARG A 135 10.22 -1.24 22.15
N VAL A 136 10.31 -0.75 20.93
CA VAL A 136 9.34 -0.99 19.86
C VAL A 136 10.04 -1.56 18.64
N ALA A 137 9.43 -2.55 18.00
CA ALA A 137 9.86 -3.06 16.70
C ALA A 137 8.65 -3.07 15.76
N ILE A 138 8.83 -2.50 14.56
CA ILE A 138 7.77 -2.39 13.55
C ILE A 138 8.21 -3.13 12.29
N LEU A 139 7.33 -4.03 11.84
CA LEU A 139 7.45 -4.73 10.57
C LEU A 139 6.63 -3.98 9.52
N THR A 140 7.25 -3.70 8.38
CA THR A 140 6.61 -3.08 7.22
C THR A 140 6.78 -3.96 6.00
N PHE A 141 5.86 -3.89 5.04
CA PHE A 141 5.83 -4.78 3.88
C PHE A 141 6.06 -4.06 2.54
N HIS A 142 6.01 -2.73 2.53
CA HIS A 142 6.33 -1.92 1.36
C HIS A 142 7.13 -0.65 1.72
N SER A 143 7.61 0.05 0.67
CA SER A 143 8.51 1.20 0.83
C SER A 143 7.86 2.40 1.52
N GLY A 144 6.57 2.63 1.30
CA GLY A 144 5.83 3.74 1.90
C GLY A 144 5.79 3.64 3.43
N GLU A 145 5.34 2.51 3.97
CA GLU A 145 5.33 2.28 5.43
C GLU A 145 6.73 2.41 6.03
N ASP A 146 7.75 1.76 5.42
CA ASP A 146 9.13 1.84 5.91
C ASP A 146 9.66 3.26 5.93
N ARG A 147 9.26 4.10 4.96
CA ARG A 147 9.63 5.52 4.88
C ARG A 147 9.07 6.30 6.06
N LEU A 148 7.81 6.09 6.41
CA LEU A 148 7.14 6.73 7.56
C LEU A 148 7.81 6.32 8.88
N VAL A 149 7.97 5.02 9.13
CA VAL A 149 8.64 4.51 10.33
C VAL A 149 10.07 5.04 10.46
N LYS A 150 10.85 5.01 9.37
CA LYS A 150 12.21 5.54 9.35
C LYS A 150 12.25 7.02 9.73
N LYS A 151 11.41 7.84 9.08
CA LYS A 151 11.38 9.30 9.32
C LYS A 151 10.99 9.62 10.76
N SER A 152 9.96 8.96 11.30
CA SER A 152 9.49 9.14 12.67
C SER A 152 10.58 8.77 13.68
N PHE A 153 11.18 7.57 13.56
CA PHE A 153 12.24 7.14 14.48
C PHE A 153 13.45 8.05 14.43
N GLN A 154 13.87 8.50 13.23
CA GLN A 154 14.99 9.44 13.06
C GLN A 154 14.70 10.81 13.67
N ARG A 155 13.47 11.31 13.56
CA ARG A 155 13.04 12.58 14.16
C ARG A 155 13.13 12.49 15.69
N PHE A 156 12.46 11.52 16.30
CA PHE A 156 12.44 11.36 17.75
C PHE A 156 13.80 11.03 18.36
N TYR A 157 14.69 10.37 17.61
CA TYR A 157 16.08 10.18 17.99
C TYR A 157 16.85 11.50 18.04
N LYS A 158 16.70 12.36 17.02
CA LYS A 158 17.31 13.70 16.98
C LYS A 158 16.79 14.61 18.08
N GLU A 159 15.53 14.49 18.44
CA GLU A 159 14.88 15.22 19.53
C GLU A 159 15.27 14.68 20.92
N GLY A 160 16.07 13.60 20.99
CA GLY A 160 16.51 12.98 22.24
C GLY A 160 15.44 12.20 22.97
N ILE A 161 14.35 11.88 22.32
CA ILE A 161 13.21 11.10 22.84
C ILE A 161 13.53 9.60 22.79
N TYR A 162 14.13 9.14 21.70
CA TYR A 162 14.69 7.79 21.62
C TYR A 162 16.19 7.81 21.93
N GLU A 163 16.62 6.84 22.75
CA GLU A 163 18.03 6.63 23.09
C GLU A 163 18.82 6.01 21.94
N ASP A 164 18.19 5.03 21.26
CA ASP A 164 18.79 4.34 20.11
C ASP A 164 17.71 3.89 19.13
N ILE A 165 18.10 3.74 17.85
CA ILE A 165 17.24 3.31 16.74
C ILE A 165 17.98 2.39 15.78
N ALA A 166 17.25 1.57 15.04
CA ALA A 166 17.80 0.79 13.92
C ALA A 166 18.39 1.73 12.86
N LYS A 167 19.73 1.82 12.80
CA LYS A 167 20.46 2.64 11.79
C LYS A 167 20.16 2.16 10.37
N ASN A 168 20.14 0.84 10.19
CA ASN A 168 19.82 0.19 8.93
C ASN A 168 18.54 -0.64 9.06
N VAL A 169 17.85 -0.85 7.93
CA VAL A 169 16.71 -1.76 7.88
C VAL A 169 17.16 -3.21 8.08
N ILE A 170 16.46 -3.95 8.92
CA ILE A 170 16.68 -5.38 9.10
C ILE A 170 15.77 -6.11 8.10
N ARG A 171 16.36 -7.03 7.35
CA ARG A 171 15.69 -7.85 6.32
C ARG A 171 15.57 -9.28 6.80
N PRO A 172 14.57 -10.04 6.32
CA PRO A 172 14.48 -11.47 6.59
C PRO A 172 15.68 -12.21 6.01
N SER A 173 16.06 -13.31 6.64
CA SER A 173 17.10 -14.20 6.13
C SER A 173 16.63 -14.94 4.86
N ALA A 174 17.56 -15.47 4.08
CA ALA A 174 17.24 -16.33 2.94
C ALA A 174 16.43 -17.57 3.38
N GLU A 175 16.74 -18.14 4.54
CA GLU A 175 16.04 -19.28 5.11
C GLU A 175 14.58 -18.93 5.44
N GLU A 176 14.34 -17.77 6.06
CA GLU A 176 12.99 -17.28 6.35
C GLU A 176 12.20 -17.05 5.05
N CYS A 177 12.81 -16.44 4.04
CA CYS A 177 12.18 -16.24 2.73
C CYS A 177 11.82 -17.55 2.03
N ASN A 178 12.64 -18.60 2.19
CA ASN A 178 12.37 -19.93 1.64
C ASN A 178 11.19 -20.61 2.34
N ARG A 179 11.08 -20.46 3.67
CA ARG A 179 9.95 -21.00 4.44
C ARG A 179 8.67 -20.20 4.25
N ASN A 180 8.79 -18.88 4.09
CA ASN A 180 7.69 -17.96 3.95
C ASN A 180 7.96 -16.97 2.81
N SER A 181 7.45 -17.25 1.63
CA SER A 181 7.62 -16.38 0.45
C SER A 181 7.06 -14.97 0.64
N ARG A 182 6.15 -14.76 1.58
CA ARG A 182 5.59 -13.43 1.91
C ARG A 182 6.59 -12.55 2.68
N ALA A 183 7.65 -13.13 3.25
CA ALA A 183 8.68 -12.39 3.98
C ALA A 183 9.59 -11.55 3.08
N HIS A 184 9.70 -11.84 1.78
CA HIS A 184 10.65 -11.18 0.86
C HIS A 184 10.61 -9.65 0.90
N SER A 185 9.44 -9.04 1.06
CA SER A 185 9.27 -7.58 1.10
C SER A 185 9.40 -7.00 2.51
N THR A 186 9.46 -7.85 3.53
CA THR A 186 9.45 -7.43 4.94
C THR A 186 10.69 -6.62 5.30
N LYS A 187 10.47 -5.57 6.05
CA LYS A 187 11.48 -4.70 6.64
C LYS A 187 11.15 -4.51 8.11
N MET A 188 12.16 -4.57 8.98
CA MET A 188 12.01 -4.30 10.41
C MET A 188 12.86 -3.11 10.82
N ARG A 189 12.25 -2.22 11.62
CA ARG A 189 12.95 -1.17 12.36
C ARG A 189 12.57 -1.21 13.82
N TRP A 190 13.47 -0.79 14.68
CA TRP A 190 13.25 -0.72 16.11
C TRP A 190 13.74 0.61 16.69
N ALA A 191 13.19 0.97 17.84
CA ALA A 191 13.61 2.12 18.64
C ALA A 191 13.57 1.77 20.12
N ILE A 192 14.36 2.46 20.93
CA ILE A 192 14.42 2.36 22.39
C ILE A 192 14.06 3.75 22.96
N ARG A 193 13.10 3.81 23.85
CA ARG A 193 12.71 5.03 24.55
C ARG A 193 13.77 5.43 25.55
N LYS A 194 14.15 6.69 25.58
CA LYS A 194 15.07 7.23 26.61
C LYS A 194 14.41 7.29 27.98
#